data_785a19a65e3a0305389a009619cf5c39
#
_entry.id   785a19a65e3a0305389a009619cf5c39
#
_cell.length_a   1.000
_cell.length_b   1.000
_cell.length_c   1.000
_cell.angle_alpha   90.00
_cell.angle_beta   90.00
_cell.angle_gamma   90.00
#
_symmetry.space_group_name_H-M   'P 1'
#
loop_
_entity.id
_entity.type
_entity.pdbx_description
1 polymer ?
#
loop_
_entity_poly.entity_id
_entity_poly.type
_entity_poly.pdbx_seq_one_letter_code
_entity_poly.pdbx_strand_id
1 'polypeptide(L)'
;MTVFRESGRLVALVPARLTAAQERELLPPLVARFLRREAARTLPSPEGELAARALRLYDLHLAPRTGAPAPAFGIRWVDNQHRRWGSCSVDTGQIRLSARLRSMPLWVADYVIVHELAHLFEPHHSASYHDLVAGYPERERAQAYLQGYQHAVDAGGGDWLLDDPSGA
;
A
#
# COMPACT_ATOMS: atom_id res chain seq x y z
N MET A 1 -1.05 9.73 -35.41
CA MET A 1 0.33 9.77 -34.89
C MET A 1 0.38 8.96 -33.63
N THR A 2 1.31 8.02 -33.56
CA THR A 2 1.46 7.10 -32.40
C THR A 2 2.93 7.03 -32.03
N VAL A 3 3.23 7.08 -30.73
CA VAL A 3 4.60 6.89 -30.21
C VAL A 3 4.60 5.62 -29.36
N PHE A 4 5.59 4.76 -29.56
CA PHE A 4 5.79 3.52 -28.82
C PHE A 4 7.28 3.20 -28.69
N ARG A 5 7.62 2.21 -27.87
CA ARG A 5 9.01 1.75 -27.73
C ARG A 5 9.15 0.39 -28.41
N GLU A 6 10.17 0.25 -29.26
CA GLU A 6 10.53 -0.99 -29.93
C GLU A 6 12.04 -1.24 -29.73
N SER A 7 12.39 -2.37 -29.19
CA SER A 7 13.79 -2.76 -28.89
C SER A 7 14.61 -1.68 -28.16
N GLY A 8 13.98 -0.97 -27.19
CA GLY A 8 14.60 0.10 -26.41
C GLY A 8 14.62 1.46 -27.12
N ARG A 9 14.25 1.54 -28.41
CA ARG A 9 14.21 2.80 -29.20
C ARG A 9 12.81 3.38 -29.19
N LEU A 10 12.74 4.72 -29.20
CA LEU A 10 11.48 5.42 -29.35
C LEU A 10 11.13 5.50 -30.84
N VAL A 11 9.96 5.01 -31.21
CA VAL A 11 9.45 5.01 -32.58
C VAL A 11 8.19 5.85 -32.63
N ALA A 12 8.15 6.81 -33.55
CA ALA A 12 6.97 7.62 -33.82
C ALA A 12 6.43 7.31 -35.23
N LEU A 13 5.20 6.84 -35.31
CA LEU A 13 4.49 6.67 -36.57
C LEU A 13 3.77 7.97 -36.91
N VAL A 14 4.21 8.60 -37.99
CA VAL A 14 3.63 9.84 -38.53
C VAL A 14 3.00 9.58 -39.88
N PRO A 15 1.89 10.25 -40.25
CA PRO A 15 1.32 10.17 -41.61
C PRO A 15 2.31 10.69 -42.65
N ALA A 16 2.46 9.97 -43.76
CA ALA A 16 3.41 10.31 -44.85
C ALA A 16 3.17 11.68 -45.50
N ARG A 17 2.01 12.27 -45.29
CA ARG A 17 1.63 13.60 -45.83
C ARG A 17 1.98 14.78 -44.93
N LEU A 18 2.63 14.56 -43.79
CA LEU A 18 3.08 15.65 -42.94
C LEU A 18 4.33 16.28 -43.52
N THR A 19 4.38 17.61 -43.49
CA THR A 19 5.57 18.36 -43.87
C THR A 19 6.59 18.32 -42.73
N ALA A 20 7.88 18.50 -43.06
CA ALA A 20 8.94 18.54 -42.05
C ALA A 20 8.77 19.69 -41.04
N ALA A 21 8.04 20.75 -41.37
CA ALA A 21 7.70 21.83 -40.44
C ALA A 21 6.63 21.34 -39.43
N GLN A 22 5.60 20.66 -39.90
CA GLN A 22 4.55 20.07 -39.04
C GLN A 22 5.09 18.96 -38.14
N GLU A 23 6.00 18.14 -38.64
CA GLU A 23 6.66 17.13 -37.80
C GLU A 23 7.43 17.77 -36.64
N ARG A 24 8.22 18.80 -36.89
CA ARG A 24 8.97 19.53 -35.86
C ARG A 24 8.10 20.19 -34.82
N GLU A 25 6.88 20.56 -35.15
CA GLU A 25 5.94 21.18 -34.24
C GLU A 25 5.17 20.12 -33.43
N LEU A 26 4.73 19.03 -34.05
CA LEU A 26 3.80 18.06 -33.48
C LEU A 26 4.48 16.90 -32.72
N LEU A 27 5.69 16.48 -33.12
CA LEU A 27 6.39 15.36 -32.49
C LEU A 27 6.85 15.64 -31.06
N PRO A 28 7.47 16.81 -30.73
CA PRO A 28 7.95 17.03 -29.37
C PRO A 28 6.88 16.92 -28.28
N PRO A 29 5.67 17.53 -28.40
CA PRO A 29 4.65 17.40 -27.38
C PRO A 29 4.10 15.97 -27.29
N LEU A 30 4.08 15.24 -28.39
CA LEU A 30 3.62 13.84 -28.44
C LEU A 30 4.61 12.89 -27.75
N VAL A 31 5.89 13.08 -28.02
CA VAL A 31 6.99 12.37 -27.36
C VAL A 31 7.01 12.70 -25.86
N ALA A 32 6.92 13.97 -25.50
CA ALA A 32 6.89 14.40 -24.11
C ALA A 32 5.69 13.79 -23.32
N ARG A 33 4.51 13.69 -23.96
CA ARG A 33 3.34 13.04 -23.39
C ARG A 33 3.55 11.54 -23.21
N PHE A 34 4.17 10.88 -24.17
CA PHE A 34 4.51 9.46 -24.09
C PHE A 34 5.50 9.19 -22.95
N LEU A 35 6.60 9.95 -22.87
CA LEU A 35 7.61 9.83 -21.84
C LEU A 35 7.05 10.10 -20.44
N ARG A 36 6.17 11.10 -20.28
CA ARG A 36 5.45 11.33 -19.00
C ARG A 36 4.57 10.17 -18.61
N ARG A 37 3.85 9.56 -19.56
CA ARG A 37 3.04 8.36 -19.32
C ARG A 37 3.89 7.15 -18.98
N GLU A 38 5.01 6.98 -19.65
CA GLU A 38 5.97 5.90 -19.38
C GLU A 38 6.59 6.07 -17.99
N ALA A 39 7.04 7.28 -17.65
CA ALA A 39 7.55 7.62 -16.31
C ALA A 39 6.49 7.42 -15.22
N ALA A 40 5.23 7.80 -15.45
CA ALA A 40 4.13 7.57 -14.51
C ALA A 40 3.80 6.09 -14.34
N ARG A 41 4.11 5.24 -15.34
CA ARG A 41 3.98 3.76 -15.24
C ARG A 41 5.19 3.13 -14.54
N THR A 42 6.34 3.79 -14.58
CA THR A 42 7.60 3.33 -13.96
C THR A 42 7.72 3.83 -12.51
N LEU A 43 7.03 4.92 -12.17
CA LEU A 43 6.83 5.29 -10.76
C LEU A 43 5.98 4.19 -10.10
N PRO A 44 6.42 3.65 -8.94
CA PRO A 44 5.60 2.70 -8.22
C PRO A 44 4.21 3.32 -8.01
N SER A 45 3.17 2.61 -8.43
CA SER A 45 1.81 3.03 -8.04
C SER A 45 1.74 3.01 -6.51
N PRO A 46 0.85 3.80 -5.88
CA PRO A 46 0.65 3.71 -4.43
C PRO A 46 0.38 2.27 -3.96
N GLU A 47 -0.24 1.44 -4.80
CA GLU A 47 -0.42 0.01 -4.56
C GLU A 47 0.88 -0.78 -4.76
N GLY A 48 1.72 -0.42 -5.74
CA GLY A 48 3.03 -1.03 -5.96
C GLY A 48 3.99 -0.75 -4.79
N GLU A 49 3.97 0.45 -4.24
CA GLU A 49 4.72 0.80 -3.03
C GLU A 49 4.24 0.03 -1.81
N LEU A 50 2.92 -0.11 -1.67
CA LEU A 50 2.30 -0.87 -0.59
C LEU A 50 2.66 -2.36 -0.68
N ALA A 51 2.60 -2.96 -1.88
CA ALA A 51 2.99 -4.34 -2.11
C ALA A 51 4.49 -4.57 -1.82
N ALA A 52 5.36 -3.67 -2.26
CA ALA A 52 6.79 -3.75 -1.97
C ALA A 52 7.06 -3.62 -0.46
N ARG A 53 6.32 -2.77 0.26
CA ARG A 53 6.40 -2.66 1.71
C ARG A 53 5.95 -3.96 2.39
N ALA A 54 4.82 -4.52 1.97
CA ALA A 54 4.29 -5.76 2.51
C ALA A 54 5.27 -6.93 2.32
N LEU A 55 5.93 -7.04 1.17
CA LEU A 55 6.97 -8.04 0.93
C LEU A 55 8.17 -7.87 1.86
N ARG A 56 8.65 -6.64 2.05
CA ARG A 56 9.75 -6.38 3.01
C ARG A 56 9.38 -6.74 4.44
N LEU A 57 8.15 -6.45 4.87
CA LEU A 57 7.66 -6.81 6.20
C LEU A 57 7.53 -8.33 6.35
N TYR A 58 7.07 -9.00 5.28
CA TYR A 58 7.05 -10.46 5.24
C TYR A 58 8.44 -11.04 5.44
N ASP A 59 9.41 -10.63 4.63
CA ASP A 59 10.79 -11.14 4.66
C ASP A 59 11.44 -10.93 6.03
N LEU A 60 11.18 -9.78 6.68
CA LEU A 60 11.76 -9.45 7.98
C LEU A 60 11.10 -10.19 9.15
N HIS A 61 9.78 -10.35 9.13
CA HIS A 61 9.05 -10.74 10.33
C HIS A 61 8.34 -12.10 10.23
N LEU A 62 7.90 -12.50 9.04
CA LEU A 62 7.15 -13.74 8.83
C LEU A 62 7.98 -14.86 8.22
N ALA A 63 8.82 -14.57 7.23
CA ALA A 63 9.66 -15.56 6.57
C ALA A 63 10.54 -16.39 7.55
N PRO A 64 11.17 -15.79 8.58
CA PRO A 64 11.95 -16.55 9.54
C PRO A 64 11.11 -17.54 10.38
N ARG A 65 9.81 -17.33 10.45
CA ARG A 65 8.87 -18.15 11.24
C ARG A 65 8.11 -19.17 10.39
N THR A 66 7.77 -18.80 9.15
CA THR A 66 7.10 -19.70 8.22
C THR A 66 8.06 -20.67 7.55
N GLY A 67 9.33 -20.29 7.39
CA GLY A 67 10.32 -21.06 6.61
C GLY A 67 9.98 -21.16 5.12
N ALA A 68 9.03 -20.38 4.63
CA ALA A 68 8.50 -20.42 3.27
C ALA A 68 8.59 -19.04 2.59
N PRO A 69 8.62 -18.97 1.26
CA PRO A 69 8.47 -17.70 0.55
C PRO A 69 7.08 -17.13 0.73
N ALA A 70 6.95 -15.80 0.54
CA ALA A 70 5.64 -15.15 0.53
C ALA A 70 4.73 -15.80 -0.54
N PRO A 71 3.51 -16.20 -0.20
CA PRO A 71 2.54 -16.63 -1.20
C PRO A 71 2.17 -15.46 -2.11
N ALA A 72 1.59 -15.73 -3.27
CA ALA A 72 1.07 -14.68 -4.12
C ALA A 72 -0.08 -13.95 -3.41
N PHE A 73 -0.01 -12.63 -3.32
CA PHE A 73 -1.06 -11.81 -2.74
C PHE A 73 -1.23 -10.49 -3.47
N GLY A 74 -2.42 -9.92 -3.37
CA GLY A 74 -2.71 -8.53 -3.73
C GLY A 74 -2.98 -7.72 -2.48
N ILE A 75 -2.56 -6.46 -2.45
CA ILE A 75 -2.80 -5.57 -1.32
C ILE A 75 -3.20 -4.18 -1.80
N ARG A 76 -4.22 -3.59 -1.18
CA ARG A 76 -4.72 -2.26 -1.55
C ARG A 76 -5.36 -1.52 -0.39
N TRP A 77 -5.40 -0.20 -0.50
CA TRP A 77 -6.17 0.66 0.38
C TRP A 77 -7.64 0.65 -0.02
N VAL A 78 -8.53 0.68 0.97
CA VAL A 78 -9.99 0.80 0.78
C VAL A 78 -10.59 1.80 1.75
N ASP A 79 -11.60 2.55 1.29
CA ASP A 79 -12.24 3.59 2.10
C ASP A 79 -13.48 3.07 2.86
N ASN A 80 -13.98 1.90 2.51
CA ASN A 80 -15.23 1.35 3.03
C ASN A 80 -15.07 0.45 4.28
N GLN A 81 -13.88 0.38 4.89
CA GLN A 81 -13.65 -0.35 6.14
C GLN A 81 -13.71 0.59 7.33
N HIS A 82 -14.87 0.71 7.96
CA HIS A 82 -15.08 1.59 9.12
C HIS A 82 -14.91 0.86 10.47
N ARG A 83 -15.09 -0.46 10.50
CA ARG A 83 -15.02 -1.30 11.71
C ARG A 83 -13.80 -2.20 11.78
N ARG A 84 -13.02 -2.30 10.70
CA ARG A 84 -11.82 -3.13 10.59
C ARG A 84 -10.67 -2.29 10.09
N TRP A 85 -9.47 -2.64 10.50
CA TRP A 85 -8.24 -2.01 10.03
C TRP A 85 -7.70 -2.67 8.77
N GLY A 86 -7.98 -3.96 8.62
CA GLY A 86 -7.63 -4.76 7.45
C GLY A 86 -8.57 -5.94 7.29
N SER A 87 -8.42 -6.66 6.20
CA SER A 87 -9.04 -7.96 5.93
C SER A 87 -8.23 -8.73 4.91
N CYS A 88 -8.14 -10.03 5.09
CA CYS A 88 -7.50 -10.97 4.18
C CYS A 88 -8.54 -11.98 3.67
N SER A 89 -8.64 -12.12 2.35
CA SER A 89 -9.39 -13.21 1.71
C SER A 89 -8.40 -14.30 1.34
N VAL A 90 -8.30 -15.34 2.15
CA VAL A 90 -7.29 -16.40 2.03
C VAL A 90 -7.37 -17.11 0.68
N ASP A 91 -8.58 -17.40 0.20
CA ASP A 91 -8.82 -18.12 -1.06
C ASP A 91 -8.27 -17.37 -2.28
N THR A 92 -8.29 -16.04 -2.26
CA THR A 92 -7.86 -15.18 -3.37
C THR A 92 -6.53 -14.48 -3.11
N GLY A 93 -5.98 -14.58 -1.91
CA GLY A 93 -4.79 -13.85 -1.50
C GLY A 93 -4.98 -12.33 -1.48
N GLN A 94 -6.23 -11.82 -1.40
CA GLN A 94 -6.49 -10.38 -1.45
C GLN A 94 -6.54 -9.76 -0.06
N ILE A 95 -5.65 -8.82 0.17
CA ILE A 95 -5.56 -8.02 1.39
C ILE A 95 -6.11 -6.62 1.13
N ARG A 96 -7.00 -6.16 2.03
CA ARG A 96 -7.56 -4.80 2.00
C ARG A 96 -7.21 -4.11 3.31
N LEU A 97 -6.68 -2.92 3.22
CA LEU A 97 -6.31 -2.09 4.37
C LEU A 97 -7.19 -0.85 4.41
N SER A 98 -7.67 -0.48 5.60
CA SER A 98 -8.41 0.75 5.78
C SER A 98 -7.53 1.97 5.44
N ALA A 99 -8.04 2.87 4.60
CA ALA A 99 -7.35 4.11 4.24
C ALA A 99 -7.06 5.00 5.47
N ARG A 100 -7.77 4.83 6.58
CA ARG A 100 -7.52 5.51 7.86
C ARG A 100 -6.12 5.26 8.40
N LEU A 101 -5.52 4.11 8.11
CA LEU A 101 -4.15 3.79 8.52
C LEU A 101 -3.10 4.70 7.87
N ARG A 102 -3.42 5.35 6.75
CA ARG A 102 -2.50 6.26 6.04
C ARG A 102 -2.17 7.53 6.84
N SER A 103 -3.03 7.92 7.77
CA SER A 103 -2.83 9.06 8.67
C SER A 103 -2.20 8.67 10.02
N MET A 104 -1.99 7.37 10.25
CA MET A 104 -1.41 6.85 11.48
C MET A 104 0.11 6.67 11.37
N PRO A 105 0.82 6.52 12.51
CA PRO A 105 2.23 6.19 12.49
C PRO A 105 2.50 4.92 11.67
N LEU A 106 3.61 4.91 10.93
CA LEU A 106 3.97 3.83 10.01
C LEU A 106 4.02 2.45 10.68
N TRP A 107 4.53 2.39 11.91
CA TRP A 107 4.60 1.15 12.68
C TRP A 107 3.21 0.56 13.02
N VAL A 108 2.15 1.37 13.05
CA VAL A 108 0.76 0.90 13.21
C VAL A 108 0.28 0.25 11.92
N ALA A 109 0.47 0.91 10.78
CA ALA A 109 0.12 0.36 9.48
C ALA A 109 0.89 -0.92 9.19
N ASP A 110 2.19 -0.97 9.51
CA ASP A 110 3.05 -2.14 9.36
C ASP A 110 2.54 -3.34 10.17
N TYR A 111 2.12 -3.09 11.41
CA TYR A 111 1.50 -4.13 12.23
C TYR A 111 0.26 -4.73 11.54
N VAL A 112 -0.63 -3.89 11.00
CA VAL A 112 -1.83 -4.39 10.32
C VAL A 112 -1.46 -5.16 9.04
N ILE A 113 -0.44 -4.71 8.28
CA ILE A 113 0.06 -5.46 7.12
C ILE A 113 0.56 -6.84 7.54
N VAL A 114 1.40 -6.93 8.59
CA VAL A 114 1.92 -8.21 9.11
C VAL A 114 0.77 -9.10 9.60
N HIS A 115 -0.22 -8.52 10.27
CA HIS A 115 -1.43 -9.21 10.72
C HIS A 115 -2.18 -9.86 9.55
N GLU A 116 -2.44 -9.12 8.49
CA GLU A 116 -3.17 -9.63 7.33
C GLU A 116 -2.33 -10.64 6.51
N LEU A 117 -1.01 -10.43 6.39
CA LEU A 117 -0.12 -11.39 5.76
C LEU A 117 -0.07 -12.73 6.51
N ALA A 118 -0.11 -12.71 7.84
CA ALA A 118 -0.13 -13.92 8.65
C ALA A 118 -1.38 -14.77 8.38
N HIS A 119 -2.52 -14.14 8.06
CA HIS A 119 -3.74 -14.85 7.69
C HIS A 119 -3.63 -15.66 6.39
N LEU A 120 -2.67 -15.37 5.52
CA LEU A 120 -2.40 -16.20 4.34
C LEU A 120 -1.89 -17.62 4.72
N PHE A 121 -1.36 -17.79 5.92
CA PHE A 121 -0.87 -19.07 6.46
C PHE A 121 -1.82 -19.65 7.50
N GLU A 122 -2.38 -18.80 8.34
CA GLU A 122 -3.23 -19.17 9.47
C GLU A 122 -4.53 -18.36 9.42
N PRO A 123 -5.61 -18.91 8.85
CA PRO A 123 -6.87 -18.18 8.68
C PRO A 123 -7.51 -17.74 10.00
N HIS A 124 -7.22 -18.44 11.08
CA HIS A 124 -7.78 -18.19 12.41
C HIS A 124 -6.72 -17.68 13.37
N HIS A 125 -7.14 -16.93 14.39
CA HIS A 125 -6.26 -16.44 15.46
C HIS A 125 -5.85 -17.58 16.42
N SER A 126 -5.23 -18.63 15.88
CA SER A 126 -4.69 -19.78 16.60
C SER A 126 -3.39 -19.44 17.35
N ALA A 127 -2.86 -20.39 18.13
CA ALA A 127 -1.53 -20.24 18.73
C ALA A 127 -0.46 -20.04 17.64
N SER A 128 -0.53 -20.79 16.53
CA SER A 128 0.38 -20.65 15.39
C SER A 128 0.29 -19.26 14.76
N TYR A 129 -0.91 -18.70 14.63
CA TYR A 129 -1.11 -17.33 14.17
C TYR A 129 -0.40 -16.33 15.10
N HIS A 130 -0.60 -16.46 16.41
CA HIS A 130 0.02 -15.56 17.39
C HIS A 130 1.55 -15.66 17.38
N ASP A 131 2.10 -16.84 17.13
CA ASP A 131 3.53 -17.04 16.95
C ASP A 131 4.06 -16.34 15.70
N LEU A 132 3.32 -16.35 14.59
CA LEU A 132 3.69 -15.62 13.38
C LEU A 132 3.75 -14.11 13.63
N VAL A 133 2.67 -13.53 14.17
CA VAL A 133 2.60 -12.06 14.40
C VAL A 133 3.54 -11.59 15.51
N ALA A 134 3.96 -12.47 16.42
CA ALA A 134 4.96 -12.15 17.45
C ALA A 134 6.33 -11.78 16.88
N GLY A 135 6.58 -12.06 15.59
CA GLY A 135 7.76 -11.59 14.86
C GLY A 135 7.83 -10.07 14.69
N TYR A 136 6.71 -9.37 14.81
CA TYR A 136 6.70 -7.93 14.68
C TYR A 136 6.96 -7.23 16.03
N PRO A 137 8.07 -6.47 16.19
CA PRO A 137 8.48 -5.95 17.49
C PRO A 137 7.51 -4.96 18.13
N GLU A 138 6.84 -4.12 17.33
CA GLU A 138 5.91 -3.08 17.79
C GLU A 138 4.46 -3.58 17.95
N ARG A 139 4.24 -4.88 17.92
CA ARG A 139 2.91 -5.50 17.95
C ARG A 139 2.03 -4.98 19.09
N GLU A 140 2.50 -5.08 20.33
CA GLU A 140 1.72 -4.71 21.50
C GLU A 140 1.39 -3.21 21.51
N ARG A 141 2.38 -2.40 21.14
CA ARG A 141 2.23 -0.96 21.04
C ARG A 141 1.21 -0.59 19.95
N ALA A 142 1.26 -1.24 18.79
CA ALA A 142 0.32 -1.02 17.69
C ALA A 142 -1.09 -1.43 18.07
N GLN A 143 -1.26 -2.55 18.77
CA GLN A 143 -2.56 -2.99 19.28
C GLN A 143 -3.14 -1.96 20.26
N ALA A 144 -2.34 -1.50 21.23
CA ALA A 144 -2.78 -0.49 22.19
C ALA A 144 -3.19 0.82 21.49
N TYR A 145 -2.42 1.27 20.48
CA TYR A 145 -2.74 2.45 19.69
C TYR A 145 -4.09 2.30 18.97
N LEU A 146 -4.31 1.18 18.27
CA LEU A 146 -5.54 0.93 17.52
C LEU A 146 -6.76 0.79 18.45
N GLN A 147 -6.61 0.16 19.60
CA GLN A 147 -7.66 0.06 20.61
C GLN A 147 -8.03 1.43 21.17
N GLY A 148 -7.04 2.24 21.54
CA GLY A 148 -7.25 3.60 22.03
C GLY A 148 -7.93 4.49 20.98
N TYR A 149 -7.46 4.42 19.73
CA TYR A 149 -8.07 5.16 18.63
C TYR A 149 -9.53 4.74 18.40
N GLN A 150 -9.82 3.45 18.38
CA GLN A 150 -11.19 2.95 18.19
C GLN A 150 -12.10 3.37 19.36
N HIS A 151 -11.59 3.30 20.57
CA HIS A 151 -12.33 3.75 21.77
C HIS A 151 -12.69 5.25 21.67
N ALA A 152 -11.74 6.10 21.26
CA ALA A 152 -11.98 7.52 21.10
C ALA A 152 -13.03 7.83 19.99
N VAL A 153 -12.99 7.08 18.88
CA VAL A 153 -13.98 7.21 17.79
C VAL A 153 -15.37 6.77 18.27
N ASP A 154 -15.47 5.64 18.97
CA ASP A 154 -16.74 5.07 19.45
C ASP A 154 -17.36 5.95 20.57
N ALA A 155 -16.53 6.64 21.35
CA ALA A 155 -16.95 7.61 22.35
C ALA A 155 -17.44 8.95 21.79
N GLY A 156 -17.48 9.09 20.45
CA GLY A 156 -17.99 10.29 19.77
C GLY A 156 -16.98 11.43 19.63
N GLY A 157 -15.69 11.16 19.72
CA GLY A 157 -14.64 12.16 19.52
C GLY A 157 -14.78 13.34 20.47
N GLY A 158 -15.15 13.10 21.72
CA GLY A 158 -15.22 14.13 22.74
C GLY A 158 -13.89 14.87 22.84
N ASP A 159 -13.99 16.16 23.07
CA ASP A 159 -12.86 17.09 23.25
C ASP A 159 -12.00 16.64 24.44
N TRP A 160 -11.06 15.72 24.18
CA TRP A 160 -10.06 15.26 25.15
C TRP A 160 -8.86 16.23 25.22
N LEU A 161 -9.13 17.52 25.04
CA LEU A 161 -8.19 18.51 25.48
C LEU A 161 -8.10 18.36 27.00
N LEU A 162 -6.97 17.82 27.45
CA LEU A 162 -6.59 17.93 28.85
C LEU A 162 -6.75 19.38 29.20
N ASP A 163 -7.60 19.70 30.19
CA ASP A 163 -7.71 21.04 30.74
C ASP A 163 -6.30 21.53 31.01
N ASP A 164 -5.91 22.59 30.32
CA ASP A 164 -4.63 23.24 30.54
C ASP A 164 -4.60 23.73 31.99
N PRO A 165 -3.77 23.21 32.90
CA PRO A 165 -3.69 23.65 34.29
C PRO A 165 -3.08 25.05 34.43
N SER A 166 -2.89 25.80 33.32
CA SER A 166 -2.29 27.16 33.30
C SER A 166 -3.31 28.28 33.37
N GLY A 167 -4.55 28.00 33.74
CA GLY A 167 -5.61 29.00 33.97
C GLY A 167 -5.71 29.42 35.42
N ALA A 168 -4.66 30.07 35.96
CA ALA A 168 -4.73 30.86 37.20
C ALA A 168 -3.74 32.00 37.16
#